data_854362180899c980d27f62a6f73853e9
#
_entry.id   854362180899c980d27f62a6f73853e9
#
_cell.length_a   1.000
_cell.length_b   1.000
_cell.length_c   1.000
_cell.angle_alpha   90.00
_cell.angle_beta   90.00
_cell.angle_gamma   90.00
#
_symmetry.space_group_name_H-M   'P 1'
#
loop_
_entity.id
_entity.type
_entity.pdbx_description
1 polymer ?
#
loop_
_entity_poly.entity_id
_entity_poly.type
_entity_poly.pdbx_seq_one_letter_code
_entity_poly.pdbx_strand_id
1 'polypeptide(L)'
;MNSVYDFIVEPIGERYNNTLKIGNKNLIVNSSIESFKFINKKAKVISIPLAYKTPIKVGDEIIIHHNIFRRYYDIRGKEKNSSKYFKDNLYFCQIDEIYLYKQNKEWKSFGDRCFVKPILNKDYLKQDKEQSLIGILKYDNSSLNELDISSGDLV
;
A
#
# COMPACT_ATOMS: atom_id res chain seq x y z
N MET A 1 1.50 8.60 21.88
CA MET A 1 2.35 7.39 21.77
C MET A 1 3.29 7.65 20.62
N ASN A 2 4.60 7.53 20.82
CA ASN A 2 5.60 7.84 19.79
C ASN A 2 6.53 6.64 19.65
N SER A 3 6.87 6.29 18.42
CA SER A 3 7.93 5.34 18.10
C SER A 3 9.22 6.10 17.77
N VAL A 4 10.36 5.48 18.02
CA VAL A 4 11.66 6.11 17.71
C VAL A 4 11.93 6.05 16.20
N TYR A 5 11.75 4.89 15.58
CA TYR A 5 12.14 4.65 14.19
C TYR A 5 10.98 4.35 13.24
N ASP A 6 9.87 3.81 13.73
CA ASP A 6 8.78 3.34 12.90
C ASP A 6 7.60 4.30 12.93
N PHE A 7 6.84 4.34 11.85
CA PHE A 7 5.50 4.90 11.87
C PHE A 7 4.57 3.96 12.64
N ILE A 8 3.56 4.52 13.31
CA ILE A 8 2.43 3.75 13.85
C ILE A 8 1.24 4.06 12.95
N VAL A 9 0.64 3.01 12.41
CA VAL A 9 -0.43 3.11 11.41
C VAL A 9 -1.62 2.23 11.76
N GLU A 10 -2.79 2.61 11.28
CA GLU A 10 -4.00 1.81 11.33
C GLU A 10 -4.54 1.56 9.91
N PRO A 11 -5.17 0.42 9.61
CA PRO A 11 -5.79 0.19 8.31
C PRO A 11 -6.98 1.13 8.10
N ILE A 12 -7.13 1.66 6.90
CA ILE A 12 -8.32 2.41 6.49
C ILE A 12 -9.39 1.43 6.06
N GLY A 13 -10.45 1.28 6.86
CA GLY A 13 -11.48 0.28 6.67
C GLY A 13 -11.06 -1.10 7.17
N GLU A 14 -11.58 -2.14 6.55
CA GLU A 14 -11.29 -3.52 6.93
C GLU A 14 -9.84 -3.90 6.59
N ARG A 15 -9.26 -4.77 7.42
CA ARG A 15 -7.89 -5.28 7.23
C ARG A 15 -7.75 -6.16 5.98
N TYR A 16 -8.86 -6.79 5.57
CA TYR A 16 -8.93 -7.63 4.38
C TYR A 16 -10.12 -7.25 3.50
N ASN A 17 -9.90 -7.16 2.21
CA ASN A 17 -10.91 -6.88 1.19
C ASN A 17 -11.46 -8.17 0.57
N ASN A 18 -11.71 -9.19 1.39
CA ASN A 18 -12.15 -10.52 0.95
C ASN A 18 -13.64 -10.77 1.22
N THR A 19 -14.39 -9.72 1.56
CA THR A 19 -15.80 -9.79 1.88
C THR A 19 -16.62 -9.03 0.84
N LEU A 20 -17.65 -9.65 0.29
CA LEU A 20 -18.62 -9.03 -0.59
C LEU A 20 -19.93 -8.84 0.16
N LYS A 21 -20.47 -7.62 0.16
CA LYS A 21 -21.76 -7.34 0.76
C LYS A 21 -22.87 -7.58 -0.26
N ILE A 22 -23.75 -8.53 0.03
CA ILE A 22 -24.94 -8.84 -0.79
C ILE A 22 -26.19 -8.61 0.06
N GLY A 23 -26.88 -7.49 -0.20
CA GLY A 23 -28.00 -7.05 0.65
C GLY A 23 -27.53 -6.78 2.08
N ASN A 24 -28.13 -7.45 3.05
CA ASN A 24 -27.78 -7.33 4.48
C ASN A 24 -26.77 -8.39 4.97
N LYS A 25 -26.22 -9.23 4.08
CA LYS A 25 -25.28 -10.29 4.43
C LYS A 25 -23.91 -10.02 3.87
N ASN A 26 -22.88 -10.37 4.65
CA ASN A 26 -21.49 -10.36 4.20
C ASN A 26 -21.09 -11.76 3.76
N LEU A 27 -20.66 -11.91 2.50
CA LEU A 27 -20.14 -13.15 1.96
C LEU A 27 -18.62 -13.07 1.91
N ILE A 28 -17.95 -14.04 2.50
CA ILE A 28 -16.49 -14.18 2.37
C ILE A 28 -16.22 -14.83 1.01
N VAL A 29 -15.63 -14.07 0.08
CA VAL A 29 -15.33 -14.54 -1.28
C VAL A 29 -14.01 -15.29 -1.37
N ASN A 30 -13.14 -15.14 -0.37
CA ASN A 30 -11.89 -15.90 -0.29
C ASN A 30 -11.46 -16.04 1.18
N SER A 31 -11.22 -17.29 1.59
CA SER A 31 -10.76 -17.65 2.94
C SER A 31 -9.24 -17.65 3.09
N SER A 32 -8.48 -17.44 2.01
CA SER A 32 -7.00 -17.41 2.03
C SER A 32 -6.49 -16.13 2.68
N ILE A 33 -6.21 -16.17 3.97
CA ILE A 33 -5.69 -15.02 4.74
C ILE A 33 -4.27 -14.62 4.34
N GLU A 34 -3.56 -15.48 3.65
CA GLU A 34 -2.18 -15.21 3.22
C GLU A 34 -2.09 -14.58 1.83
N SER A 35 -3.19 -14.54 1.08
CA SER A 35 -3.20 -13.96 -0.26
C SER A 35 -3.03 -12.44 -0.23
N PHE A 36 -1.91 -11.96 -0.76
CA PHE A 36 -1.58 -10.52 -0.82
C PHE A 36 -2.61 -9.68 -1.59
N LYS A 37 -3.41 -10.32 -2.47
CA LYS A 37 -4.44 -9.66 -3.28
C LYS A 37 -5.56 -9.07 -2.44
N PHE A 38 -5.89 -9.72 -1.32
CA PHE A 38 -7.00 -9.34 -0.47
C PHE A 38 -6.57 -8.53 0.76
N ILE A 39 -5.27 -8.45 1.03
CA ILE A 39 -4.76 -7.66 2.14
C ILE A 39 -4.87 -6.17 1.80
N ASN A 40 -5.46 -5.40 2.71
CA ASN A 40 -5.51 -3.96 2.59
C ASN A 40 -4.10 -3.36 2.58
N LYS A 41 -3.89 -2.37 1.72
CA LYS A 41 -2.62 -1.66 1.59
C LYS A 41 -2.74 -0.19 1.97
N LYS A 42 -3.96 0.26 2.33
CA LYS A 42 -4.21 1.64 2.72
C LYS A 42 -4.18 1.76 4.23
N ALA A 43 -3.40 2.70 4.71
CA ALA A 43 -3.25 2.98 6.13
C ALA A 43 -3.37 4.48 6.41
N LYS A 44 -3.76 4.80 7.63
CA LYS A 44 -3.73 6.14 8.19
C LYS A 44 -2.60 6.23 9.20
N VAL A 45 -1.84 7.30 9.14
CA VAL A 45 -0.72 7.56 10.04
C VAL A 45 -1.25 8.05 11.39
N ILE A 46 -0.96 7.33 12.46
CA ILE A 46 -1.32 7.68 13.83
C ILE A 46 -0.15 8.36 14.54
N SER A 47 1.07 7.94 14.28
CA SER A 47 2.28 8.56 14.82
C SER A 47 3.41 8.48 13.81
N ILE A 48 4.22 9.52 13.79
CA ILE A 48 5.45 9.60 12.99
C ILE A 48 6.67 9.25 13.86
N PRO A 49 7.75 8.76 13.26
CA PRO A 49 9.00 8.48 13.97
C PRO A 49 9.64 9.75 14.51
N LEU A 50 10.39 9.61 15.60
CA LEU A 50 11.09 10.72 16.24
C LEU A 50 12.52 10.91 15.70
N ALA A 51 13.14 9.83 15.21
CA ALA A 51 14.56 9.80 14.86
C ALA A 51 14.90 10.56 13.57
N TYR A 52 13.94 10.80 12.69
CA TYR A 52 14.19 11.46 11.41
C TYR A 52 13.01 12.33 10.94
N LYS A 53 13.30 13.29 10.09
CA LYS A 53 12.29 14.16 9.49
C LYS A 53 11.65 13.47 8.28
N THR A 54 10.35 13.60 8.13
CA THR A 54 9.57 13.04 7.03
C THR A 54 8.56 14.07 6.52
N PRO A 55 8.22 14.06 5.23
CA PRO A 55 7.14 14.89 4.70
C PRO A 55 5.76 14.39 5.14
N ILE A 56 5.65 13.13 5.60
CA ILE A 56 4.41 12.50 6.04
C ILE A 56 4.03 13.05 7.41
N LYS A 57 2.75 13.36 7.61
CA LYS A 57 2.20 13.91 8.86
C LYS A 57 1.22 12.93 9.49
N VAL A 58 0.98 13.13 10.78
CA VAL A 58 -0.10 12.41 11.49
C VAL A 58 -1.44 12.75 10.83
N GLY A 59 -2.23 11.71 10.55
CA GLY A 59 -3.51 11.81 9.86
C GLY A 59 -3.44 11.60 8.35
N ASP A 60 -2.26 11.63 7.74
CA ASP A 60 -2.11 11.35 6.31
C ASP A 60 -2.50 9.92 5.98
N GLU A 61 -3.07 9.74 4.79
CA GLU A 61 -3.30 8.41 4.19
C GLU A 61 -2.02 7.97 3.47
N ILE A 62 -1.65 6.72 3.65
CA ILE A 62 -0.47 6.12 3.00
C ILE A 62 -0.82 4.78 2.35
N ILE A 63 -0.05 4.42 1.32
CA ILE A 63 -0.06 3.07 0.73
C ILE A 63 1.22 2.37 1.17
N ILE A 64 1.05 1.19 1.75
CA ILE A 64 2.10 0.44 2.42
C ILE A 64 2.21 -0.99 1.91
N HIS A 65 3.30 -1.65 2.27
CA HIS A 65 3.50 -3.05 1.95
C HIS A 65 2.46 -3.94 2.64
N HIS A 66 1.89 -4.89 1.90
CA HIS A 66 0.80 -5.76 2.37
C HIS A 66 1.16 -6.61 3.60
N ASN A 67 2.44 -6.93 3.81
CA ASN A 67 2.88 -7.74 4.95
C ASN A 67 2.59 -7.10 6.31
N ILE A 68 2.39 -5.77 6.38
CA ILE A 68 2.08 -5.07 7.62
C ILE A 68 0.77 -5.57 8.21
N PHE A 69 -0.26 -5.73 7.38
CA PHE A 69 -1.59 -6.16 7.82
C PHE A 69 -1.82 -7.67 7.67
N ARG A 70 -0.81 -8.41 7.19
CA ARG A 70 -0.91 -9.85 6.94
C ARG A 70 -1.24 -10.62 8.21
N ARG A 71 -2.07 -11.67 8.08
CA ARG A 71 -2.26 -12.76 9.04
C ARG A 71 -1.68 -14.03 8.45
N TYR A 72 -1.28 -14.94 9.29
CA TYR A 72 -0.78 -16.25 8.88
C TYR A 72 -1.17 -17.31 9.91
N TYR A 73 -1.10 -18.57 9.51
CA TYR A 73 -1.27 -19.70 10.43
C TYR A 73 0.10 -20.20 10.89
N ASP A 74 0.25 -20.39 12.20
CA ASP A 74 1.44 -21.06 12.75
C ASP A 74 1.41 -22.57 12.44
N ILE A 75 2.50 -23.27 12.80
CA ILE A 75 2.63 -24.73 12.60
C ILE A 75 1.55 -25.55 13.30
N ARG A 76 0.82 -24.96 14.23
CA ARG A 76 -0.30 -25.57 14.95
C ARG A 76 -1.65 -25.20 14.37
N GLY A 77 -1.68 -24.50 13.24
CA GLY A 77 -2.90 -24.01 12.61
C GLY A 77 -3.57 -22.84 13.34
N LYS A 78 -2.88 -22.20 14.30
CA LYS A 78 -3.41 -21.04 15.01
C LYS A 78 -3.12 -19.77 14.23
N GLU A 79 -4.14 -18.95 14.02
CA GLU A 79 -4.01 -17.66 13.38
C GLU A 79 -3.15 -16.68 14.22
N LYS A 80 -2.22 -16.03 13.56
CA LYS A 80 -1.29 -15.04 14.13
C LYS A 80 -1.30 -13.76 13.31
N ASN A 81 -1.03 -12.66 13.99
CA ASN A 81 -0.76 -11.37 13.36
C ASN A 81 0.68 -11.30 12.82
N SER A 82 0.93 -10.42 11.87
CA SER A 82 2.28 -10.10 11.41
C SER A 82 3.17 -9.64 12.58
N SER A 83 4.48 -9.72 12.40
CA SER A 83 5.47 -9.18 13.36
C SER A 83 5.35 -7.66 13.57
N LYS A 84 4.62 -6.98 12.68
CA LYS A 84 4.38 -5.53 12.72
C LYS A 84 3.18 -5.16 13.61
N TYR A 85 2.38 -6.12 14.01
CA TYR A 85 1.24 -5.85 14.90
C TYR A 85 1.72 -5.35 16.27
N PHE A 86 1.16 -4.24 16.70
CA PHE A 86 1.46 -3.65 17.99
C PHE A 86 0.34 -3.94 19.01
N LYS A 87 -0.81 -3.29 18.87
CA LYS A 87 -2.00 -3.47 19.71
C LYS A 87 -3.20 -2.76 19.06
N ASP A 88 -4.41 -3.13 19.45
CA ASP A 88 -5.64 -2.39 19.15
C ASP A 88 -5.76 -1.95 17.68
N ASN A 89 -5.48 -2.85 16.73
CA ASN A 89 -5.45 -2.57 15.30
C ASN A 89 -4.37 -1.57 14.84
N LEU A 90 -3.35 -1.32 15.68
CA LEU A 90 -2.18 -0.52 15.36
C LEU A 90 -1.00 -1.40 14.94
N TYR A 91 -0.22 -0.90 13.99
CA TYR A 91 0.89 -1.62 13.39
C TYR A 91 2.11 -0.71 13.25
N PHE A 92 3.29 -1.29 13.42
CA PHE A 92 4.54 -0.63 13.05
C PHE A 92 4.75 -0.71 11.54
N CYS A 93 5.16 0.40 10.95
CA CYS A 93 5.49 0.51 9.54
C CYS A 93 6.85 1.17 9.39
N GLN A 94 7.79 0.47 8.78
CA GLN A 94 9.13 1.00 8.50
C GLN A 94 9.08 1.95 7.31
N ILE A 95 10.08 2.80 7.20
CA ILE A 95 10.16 3.83 6.17
C ILE A 95 10.19 3.24 4.75
N ASP A 96 10.87 2.12 4.59
CA ASP A 96 11.00 1.38 3.32
C ASP A 96 9.74 0.60 2.92
N GLU A 97 8.79 0.44 3.85
CA GLU A 97 7.51 -0.22 3.60
C GLU A 97 6.42 0.76 3.11
N ILE A 98 6.70 2.07 3.04
CA ILE A 98 5.78 3.08 2.54
C ILE A 98 6.06 3.32 1.05
N TYR A 99 5.02 3.29 0.24
CA TYR A 99 5.09 3.48 -1.21
C TYR A 99 4.63 4.86 -1.64
N LEU A 100 3.44 5.26 -1.20
CA LEU A 100 2.81 6.53 -1.53
C LEU A 100 2.24 7.15 -0.26
N TYR A 101 2.17 8.46 -0.23
CA TYR A 101 1.47 9.23 0.80
C TYR A 101 0.59 10.29 0.16
N LYS A 102 -0.48 10.67 0.85
CA LYS A 102 -1.47 11.61 0.33
C LYS A 102 -1.42 12.92 1.12
N GLN A 103 -1.12 13.99 0.43
CA GLN A 103 -1.17 15.36 0.95
C GLN A 103 -2.05 16.23 0.07
N ASN A 104 -2.86 17.10 0.66
CA ASN A 104 -3.72 18.04 -0.06
C ASN A 104 -4.60 17.36 -1.13
N LYS A 105 -5.08 16.14 -0.86
CA LYS A 105 -5.84 15.26 -1.76
C LYS A 105 -5.06 14.66 -2.92
N GLU A 106 -3.77 14.91 -3.04
CA GLU A 106 -2.90 14.36 -4.08
C GLU A 106 -2.00 13.26 -3.52
N TRP A 107 -1.82 12.19 -4.30
CA TRP A 107 -0.88 11.12 -4.00
C TRP A 107 0.51 11.49 -4.50
N LYS A 108 1.51 11.28 -3.65
CA LYS A 108 2.93 11.50 -3.96
C LYS A 108 3.73 10.24 -3.68
N SER A 109 4.74 10.00 -4.49
CA SER A 109 5.70 8.94 -4.25
C SER A 109 6.52 9.21 -3.00
N PHE A 110 6.92 8.15 -2.31
CA PHE A 110 7.78 8.24 -1.14
C PHE A 110 9.12 7.57 -1.40
N GLY A 111 10.21 8.29 -1.09
CA GLY A 111 11.58 7.86 -1.37
C GLY A 111 11.87 7.84 -2.88
N ASP A 112 12.76 6.95 -3.29
CA ASP A 112 13.23 6.84 -4.69
C ASP A 112 12.33 5.97 -5.58
N ARG A 113 11.08 5.76 -5.18
CA ARG A 113 10.13 4.95 -5.95
C ARG A 113 9.40 5.79 -6.97
N CYS A 114 9.09 5.17 -8.10
CA CYS A 114 8.16 5.70 -9.09
C CYS A 114 7.08 4.66 -9.38
N PHE A 115 5.96 5.10 -9.95
CA PHE A 115 4.84 4.23 -10.26
C PHE A 115 4.39 4.45 -11.69
N VAL A 116 4.34 3.36 -12.44
CA VAL A 116 4.00 3.34 -13.84
C VAL A 116 2.64 2.67 -14.01
N LYS A 117 1.79 3.29 -14.82
CA LYS A 117 0.51 2.70 -15.24
C LYS A 117 0.76 1.91 -16.53
N PRO A 118 0.49 0.59 -16.56
CA PRO A 118 0.65 -0.20 -17.77
C PRO A 118 -0.34 0.25 -18.85
N ILE A 119 0.08 0.13 -20.10
CA ILE A 119 -0.77 0.38 -21.27
C ILE A 119 -1.36 -0.96 -21.70
N LEU A 120 -2.69 -1.02 -21.81
CA LEU A 120 -3.40 -2.19 -22.30
C LEU A 120 -3.34 -2.26 -23.82
N ASN A 121 -3.09 -3.45 -24.35
CA ASN A 121 -3.20 -3.72 -25.76
C ASN A 121 -4.68 -3.65 -26.18
N LYS A 122 -5.00 -2.83 -27.18
CA LYS A 122 -6.36 -2.72 -27.76
C LYS A 122 -6.63 -3.78 -28.83
N ASP A 123 -5.81 -4.82 -28.93
CA ASP A 123 -6.01 -5.89 -29.90
C ASP A 123 -7.17 -6.77 -29.45
N TYR A 124 -8.28 -6.71 -30.14
CA TYR A 124 -9.51 -7.49 -29.90
C TYR A 124 -9.32 -9.01 -29.89
N LEU A 125 -8.19 -9.49 -30.42
CA LEU A 125 -7.85 -10.92 -30.48
C LEU A 125 -6.94 -11.39 -29.32
N LYS A 126 -6.32 -10.47 -28.59
CA LYS A 126 -5.48 -10.76 -27.43
C LYS A 126 -6.10 -10.10 -26.22
N GLN A 127 -6.99 -10.82 -25.54
CA GLN A 127 -7.63 -10.36 -24.32
C GLN A 127 -6.63 -9.72 -23.35
N ASP A 128 -6.82 -8.43 -23.08
CA ASP A 128 -6.27 -7.66 -21.95
C ASP A 128 -4.80 -7.91 -21.57
N LYS A 129 -3.91 -8.07 -22.54
CA LYS A 129 -2.48 -8.15 -22.25
C LYS A 129 -1.90 -6.75 -22.19
N GLU A 130 -1.24 -6.46 -21.07
CA GLU A 130 -0.43 -5.27 -20.91
C GLU A 130 0.72 -5.28 -21.94
N GLN A 131 1.04 -4.12 -22.49
CA GLN A 131 2.24 -3.95 -23.32
C GLN A 131 3.45 -4.12 -22.41
N SER A 132 4.37 -5.00 -22.80
CA SER A 132 5.58 -5.23 -22.03
C SER A 132 6.55 -4.05 -22.18
N LEU A 133 7.19 -3.66 -21.10
CA LEU A 133 8.26 -2.65 -21.05
C LEU A 133 7.84 -1.23 -21.45
N ILE A 134 6.56 -0.93 -21.48
CA ILE A 134 6.05 0.42 -21.80
C ILE A 134 4.90 0.77 -20.85
N GLY A 135 4.94 1.98 -20.31
CA GLY A 135 3.89 2.49 -19.45
C GLY A 135 3.89 4.01 -19.34
N ILE A 136 2.88 4.54 -18.69
CA ILE A 136 2.78 5.97 -18.41
C ILE A 136 3.20 6.19 -16.96
N LEU A 137 4.20 7.03 -16.72
CA LEU A 137 4.64 7.42 -15.40
C LEU A 137 3.49 8.16 -14.69
N LYS A 138 3.03 7.60 -13.57
CA LYS A 138 1.91 8.16 -12.82
C LYS A 138 2.34 8.96 -11.60
N TYR A 139 3.33 8.49 -10.89
CA TYR A 139 3.94 9.17 -9.76
C TYR A 139 5.45 9.11 -9.94
N ASP A 140 6.06 10.26 -10.09
CA ASP A 140 7.49 10.47 -10.23
C ASP A 140 8.19 10.54 -8.87
N ASN A 141 9.51 10.71 -8.90
CA ASN A 141 10.35 11.00 -7.76
C ASN A 141 11.36 12.10 -8.13
N SER A 142 12.08 12.62 -7.13
CA SER A 142 13.06 13.69 -7.34
C SER A 142 14.17 13.32 -8.33
N SER A 143 14.65 12.07 -8.31
CA SER A 143 15.72 11.60 -9.19
C SER A 143 15.27 11.57 -10.67
N LEU A 144 14.02 11.23 -10.95
CA LEU A 144 13.47 11.29 -12.31
C LEU A 144 13.26 12.73 -12.79
N ASN A 145 12.82 13.61 -11.88
CA ASN A 145 12.65 15.02 -12.21
C ASN A 145 13.97 15.71 -12.55
N GLU A 146 15.09 15.29 -11.95
CA GLU A 146 16.44 15.75 -12.33
C GLU A 146 16.85 15.34 -13.75
N LEU A 147 16.21 14.32 -14.30
CA LEU A 147 16.41 13.84 -15.68
C LEU A 147 15.34 14.34 -16.64
N ASP A 148 14.57 15.36 -16.26
CA ASP A 148 13.44 15.91 -17.03
C ASP A 148 12.33 14.88 -17.35
N ILE A 149 12.23 13.82 -16.52
CA ILE A 149 11.18 12.81 -16.63
C ILE A 149 10.12 13.07 -15.56
N SER A 150 8.90 13.32 -15.97
CA SER A 150 7.81 13.74 -15.10
C SER A 150 6.54 12.88 -15.25
N SER A 151 5.62 13.06 -14.32
CA SER A 151 4.32 12.38 -14.35
C SER A 151 3.55 12.68 -15.64
N GLY A 152 3.16 11.64 -16.35
CA GLY A 152 2.50 11.70 -17.67
C GLY A 152 3.38 11.21 -18.81
N ASP A 153 4.68 11.10 -18.62
CA ASP A 153 5.61 10.65 -19.65
C ASP A 153 5.47 9.16 -19.92
N LEU A 154 5.76 8.81 -21.16
CA LEU A 154 5.89 7.42 -21.60
C LEU A 154 7.27 6.89 -21.19
N VAL A 155 7.30 5.80 -20.44
CA VAL A 155 8.52 5.18 -19.93
C VAL A 155 8.55 3.69 -20.22
#